data_2e644640991fbcf19878c4d73ec4e55d
#
_entry.id   2e644640991fbcf19878c4d73ec4e55d
#
_cell.length_a   1.000
_cell.length_b   1.000
_cell.length_c   1.000
_cell.angle_alpha   90.00
_cell.angle_beta   90.00
_cell.angle_gamma   90.00
#
_symmetry.space_group_name_H-M   'P 1'
#
loop_
_entity.id
_entity.type
_entity.pdbx_description
1 polymer ?
#
loop_
_entity_poly.entity_id
_entity_poly.type
_entity_poly.pdbx_seq_one_letter_code
_entity_poly.pdbx_strand_id
1 'polypeptide(L)'
;GVGVNLPPHAVRELTELGLGDELARIGIPTSELAYYDRRGKLIWAETRGMAAGYRWPQYSIHRGRLQQVLYEALTQRLGEGSVITSRRVSGFEQDDAGAPGVRVSVSDREGGLHSQHGDLLVAADGIRSAARTALYPDQGPLATNGWMMYRGTTQSAPFLSGTSMVIIGD
;
A
#
# COMPACT_ATOMS: atom_id res chain seq x y z
N GLY A 1 10.97 5.01 4.58
CA GLY A 1 10.10 3.99 4.02
C GLY A 1 10.46 2.62 4.55
N VAL A 2 9.57 1.69 4.41
CA VAL A 2 9.74 0.30 4.86
C VAL A 2 9.32 -0.64 3.73
N GLY A 3 9.71 -1.91 3.83
CA GLY A 3 9.27 -2.94 2.91
C GLY A 3 7.77 -3.21 2.97
N VAL A 4 7.25 -3.67 1.87
CA VAL A 4 5.91 -4.23 1.73
C VAL A 4 6.01 -5.49 0.86
N ASN A 5 5.21 -6.48 1.17
CA ASN A 5 5.08 -7.67 0.34
C ASN A 5 3.87 -7.50 -0.59
N LEU A 6 4.12 -7.67 -1.88
CA LEU A 6 3.08 -7.74 -2.90
C LEU A 6 2.83 -9.22 -3.22
N PRO A 7 1.71 -9.80 -2.79
CA PRO A 7 1.37 -11.18 -3.13
C PRO A 7 1.02 -11.32 -4.61
N PRO A 8 1.02 -12.56 -5.16
CA PRO A 8 0.81 -12.81 -6.59
C PRO A 8 -0.45 -12.17 -7.19
N HIS A 9 -1.56 -12.11 -6.44
CA HIS A 9 -2.78 -11.48 -6.91
C HIS A 9 -2.65 -9.96 -7.08
N ALA A 10 -1.90 -9.27 -6.19
CA ALA A 10 -1.63 -7.85 -6.34
C ALA A 10 -0.65 -7.58 -7.51
N VAL A 11 0.35 -8.47 -7.69
CA VAL A 11 1.29 -8.38 -8.82
C VAL A 11 0.55 -8.58 -10.14
N ARG A 12 -0.43 -9.48 -10.21
CA ARG A 12 -1.29 -9.65 -11.38
C ARG A 12 -1.94 -8.34 -11.79
N GLU A 13 -2.67 -7.69 -10.88
CA GLU A 13 -3.37 -6.44 -11.16
C GLU A 13 -2.42 -5.34 -11.66
N LEU A 14 -1.27 -5.20 -11.01
CA LEU A 14 -0.28 -4.21 -11.42
C LEU A 14 0.38 -4.57 -12.76
N THR A 15 0.54 -5.86 -13.07
CA THR A 15 1.05 -6.32 -14.37
C THR A 15 0.02 -6.06 -15.48
N GLU A 16 -1.26 -6.28 -15.24
CA GLU A 16 -2.34 -5.96 -16.18
C GLU A 16 -2.44 -4.44 -16.41
N LEU A 17 -2.06 -3.64 -15.43
CA LEU A 17 -1.85 -2.20 -15.58
C LEU A 17 -0.54 -1.84 -16.30
N GLY A 18 0.25 -2.80 -16.82
CA GLY A 18 1.48 -2.57 -17.55
C GLY A 18 2.68 -2.18 -16.68
N LEU A 19 2.66 -2.49 -15.38
CA LEU A 19 3.73 -2.14 -14.43
C LEU A 19 4.64 -3.34 -14.08
N GLY A 20 4.48 -4.49 -14.74
CA GLY A 20 5.19 -5.72 -14.42
C GLY A 20 6.72 -5.57 -14.46
N ASP A 21 7.27 -4.94 -15.50
CA ASP A 21 8.71 -4.74 -15.67
C ASP A 21 9.27 -3.81 -14.59
N GLU A 22 8.53 -2.75 -14.24
CA GLU A 22 8.92 -1.82 -13.17
C GLU A 22 8.93 -2.52 -11.80
N LEU A 23 7.94 -3.37 -11.52
CA LEU A 23 7.92 -4.18 -10.30
C LEU A 23 9.11 -5.13 -10.22
N ALA A 24 9.46 -5.78 -11.33
CA ALA A 24 10.62 -6.67 -11.40
C ALA A 24 11.94 -5.91 -11.17
N ARG A 25 12.04 -4.68 -11.65
CA ARG A 25 13.23 -3.83 -11.47
C ARG A 25 13.44 -3.35 -10.04
N ILE A 26 12.37 -3.10 -9.29
CA ILE A 26 12.45 -2.51 -7.93
C ILE A 26 12.22 -3.52 -6.81
N GLY A 27 11.70 -4.70 -7.11
CA GLY A 27 11.32 -5.72 -6.14
C GLY A 27 12.28 -6.90 -6.10
N ILE A 28 12.31 -7.58 -4.97
CA ILE A 28 12.99 -8.86 -4.81
C ILE A 28 11.93 -9.95 -4.96
N PRO A 29 12.05 -10.86 -5.95
CA PRO A 29 11.09 -11.95 -6.10
C PRO A 29 11.24 -12.92 -4.94
N THR A 30 10.28 -12.90 -4.02
CA THR A 30 10.29 -13.74 -2.84
C THR A 30 9.87 -15.16 -3.20
N SER A 31 10.76 -16.12 -2.97
CA SER A 31 10.52 -17.55 -3.27
C SER A 31 10.26 -18.39 -2.03
N GLU A 32 10.59 -17.88 -0.86
CA GLU A 32 10.53 -18.60 0.41
C GLU A 32 10.15 -17.68 1.57
N LEU A 33 9.40 -18.21 2.52
CA LEU A 33 9.21 -17.66 3.85
C LEU A 33 9.67 -18.70 4.87
N ALA A 34 10.60 -18.34 5.74
CA ALA A 34 11.15 -19.21 6.76
C ALA A 34 11.04 -18.58 8.15
N TYR A 35 10.67 -19.40 9.12
CA TYR A 35 10.62 -19.06 10.55
C TYR A 35 11.74 -19.75 11.29
N TYR A 36 12.50 -19.00 12.05
CA TYR A 36 13.59 -19.49 12.86
C TYR A 36 13.37 -19.10 14.32
N ASP A 37 13.84 -19.95 15.23
CA ASP A 37 13.95 -19.56 16.62
C ASP A 37 15.09 -18.54 16.82
N ARG A 38 15.19 -17.95 18.01
CA ARG A 38 16.24 -16.98 18.36
C ARG A 38 17.66 -17.54 18.29
N ARG A 39 17.83 -18.86 18.20
CA ARG A 39 19.12 -19.55 18.06
C ARG A 39 19.45 -19.92 16.62
N GLY A 40 18.59 -19.55 15.67
CA GLY A 40 18.76 -19.83 14.25
C GLY A 40 18.33 -21.24 13.83
N LYS A 41 17.62 -22.00 14.67
CA LYS A 41 17.06 -23.29 14.30
C LYS A 41 15.78 -23.05 13.48
N LEU A 42 15.70 -23.67 12.32
CA LEU A 42 14.50 -23.62 11.47
C LEU A 42 13.31 -24.28 12.20
N ILE A 43 12.22 -23.51 12.32
CA ILE A 43 10.94 -24.00 12.85
C ILE A 43 10.07 -24.48 11.72
N TRP A 44 9.94 -23.64 10.66
CA TRP A 44 9.08 -23.91 9.53
C TRP A 44 9.47 -23.06 8.32
N ALA A 45 9.27 -23.59 7.13
CA ALA A 45 9.45 -22.86 5.89
C ALA A 45 8.39 -23.27 4.86
N GLU A 46 8.06 -22.34 3.97
CA GLU A 46 7.19 -22.61 2.83
C GLU A 46 7.65 -21.85 1.60
N THR A 47 7.34 -22.40 0.43
CA THR A 47 7.57 -21.71 -0.84
C THR A 47 6.57 -20.57 -1.05
N ARG A 48 7.00 -19.54 -1.79
CA ARG A 48 6.20 -18.35 -2.11
C ARG A 48 6.25 -18.02 -3.60
N GLY A 49 5.27 -17.24 -4.04
CA GLY A 49 5.22 -16.76 -5.42
C GLY A 49 5.26 -17.88 -6.44
N MET A 50 6.09 -17.74 -7.46
CA MET A 50 6.21 -18.75 -8.51
C MET A 50 6.73 -20.10 -8.01
N ALA A 51 7.58 -20.11 -6.97
CA ALA A 51 8.06 -21.35 -6.37
C ALA A 51 6.94 -22.15 -5.67
N ALA A 52 5.86 -21.49 -5.28
CA ALA A 52 4.65 -22.12 -4.74
C ALA A 52 3.62 -22.50 -5.82
N GLY A 53 3.98 -22.39 -7.12
CA GLY A 53 3.10 -22.72 -8.24
C GLY A 53 2.18 -21.60 -8.70
N TYR A 54 2.31 -20.39 -8.18
CA TYR A 54 1.56 -19.25 -8.68
C TYR A 54 2.08 -18.79 -10.05
N ARG A 55 1.20 -18.25 -10.86
CA ARG A 55 1.55 -17.72 -12.19
C ARG A 55 2.32 -16.40 -12.12
N TRP A 56 2.14 -15.63 -11.07
CA TRP A 56 2.82 -14.36 -10.82
C TRP A 56 3.74 -14.45 -9.61
N PRO A 57 4.85 -13.71 -9.60
CA PRO A 57 5.74 -13.69 -8.45
C PRO A 57 5.09 -13.00 -7.24
N GLN A 58 5.64 -13.26 -6.08
CA GLN A 58 5.51 -12.40 -4.91
C GLN A 58 6.74 -11.49 -4.86
N TYR A 59 6.56 -10.20 -4.59
CA TYR A 59 7.68 -9.28 -4.43
C TYR A 59 7.76 -8.72 -3.02
N SER A 60 8.99 -8.65 -2.49
CA SER A 60 9.35 -7.78 -1.37
C SER A 60 9.90 -6.47 -1.94
N ILE A 61 9.18 -5.36 -1.70
CA ILE A 61 9.46 -4.07 -2.33
C ILE A 61 9.58 -2.97 -1.28
N HIS A 62 10.49 -2.02 -1.46
CA HIS A 62 10.51 -0.79 -0.68
C HIS A 62 9.26 0.05 -1.02
N ARG A 63 8.42 0.30 -0.03
CA ARG A 63 7.12 0.96 -0.23
C ARG A 63 7.21 2.32 -0.95
N GLY A 64 8.26 3.11 -0.65
CA GLY A 64 8.47 4.39 -1.32
C GLY A 64 8.77 4.24 -2.81
N ARG A 65 9.53 3.19 -3.21
CA ARG A 65 9.77 2.91 -4.64
C ARG A 65 8.49 2.48 -5.35
N LEU A 66 7.69 1.64 -4.71
CA LEU A 66 6.38 1.28 -5.27
C LEU A 66 5.48 2.50 -5.44
N GLN A 67 5.42 3.37 -4.43
CA GLN A 67 4.64 4.61 -4.51
C GLN A 67 5.12 5.49 -5.67
N GLN A 68 6.43 5.60 -5.89
CA GLN A 68 7.00 6.38 -6.98
C GLN A 68 6.59 5.82 -8.34
N VAL A 69 6.70 4.51 -8.55
CA VAL A 69 6.26 3.84 -9.78
C VAL A 69 4.78 4.10 -10.07
N LEU A 70 3.92 3.99 -9.04
CA LEU A 70 2.49 4.25 -9.20
C LEU A 70 2.21 5.72 -9.51
N TYR A 71 2.92 6.64 -8.87
CA TYR A 71 2.79 8.07 -9.12
C TYR A 71 3.20 8.44 -10.55
N GLU A 72 4.36 7.96 -11.00
CA GLU A 72 4.87 8.20 -12.36
C GLU A 72 3.92 7.62 -13.41
N ALA A 73 3.44 6.40 -13.22
CA ALA A 73 2.49 5.79 -14.14
C ALA A 73 1.16 6.55 -14.21
N LEU A 74 0.67 7.05 -13.08
CA LEU A 74 -0.56 7.83 -13.01
C LEU A 74 -0.39 9.17 -13.74
N THR A 75 0.65 9.93 -13.42
CA THR A 75 0.91 11.25 -14.02
C THR A 75 1.22 11.14 -15.51
N GLN A 76 1.92 10.11 -15.94
CA GLN A 76 2.17 9.85 -17.36
C GLN A 76 0.88 9.59 -18.15
N ARG A 77 -0.10 8.91 -17.55
CA ARG A 77 -1.36 8.55 -18.22
C ARG A 77 -2.41 9.65 -18.18
N LEU A 78 -2.51 10.36 -17.07
CA LEU A 78 -3.59 11.30 -16.80
C LEU A 78 -3.12 12.75 -16.73
N GLY A 79 -1.80 13.00 -16.82
CA GLY A 79 -1.20 14.32 -16.71
C GLY A 79 -0.83 14.70 -15.27
N GLU A 80 0.07 15.67 -15.13
CA GLU A 80 0.60 16.10 -13.82
C GLU A 80 -0.49 16.64 -12.87
N GLY A 81 -1.56 17.22 -13.39
CA GLY A 81 -2.68 17.73 -12.60
C GLY A 81 -3.58 16.66 -11.97
N SER A 82 -3.39 15.39 -12.32
CA SER A 82 -4.21 14.27 -11.80
C SER A 82 -4.00 13.97 -10.32
N VAL A 83 -2.87 14.40 -9.76
CA VAL A 83 -2.54 14.22 -8.33
C VAL A 83 -2.44 15.58 -7.65
N ILE A 84 -3.39 15.87 -6.81
CA ILE A 84 -3.39 17.10 -6.02
C ILE A 84 -2.80 16.81 -4.64
N THR A 85 -1.59 17.28 -4.42
CA THR A 85 -0.89 17.13 -3.14
C THR A 85 -1.22 18.27 -2.17
N SER A 86 -0.80 18.14 -0.91
CA SER A 86 -1.00 19.16 0.12
C SER A 86 -2.48 19.52 0.35
N ARG A 87 -3.35 18.56 0.14
CA ARG A 87 -4.78 18.66 0.42
C ARG A 87 -5.18 17.60 1.45
N ARG A 88 -5.91 18.00 2.46
CA ARG A 88 -6.45 17.11 3.48
C ARG A 88 -7.96 17.03 3.33
N VAL A 89 -8.47 15.83 3.10
CA VAL A 89 -9.92 15.58 3.11
C VAL A 89 -10.42 15.75 4.53
N SER A 90 -11.44 16.59 4.72
CA SER A 90 -12.11 16.85 6.00
C SER A 90 -13.52 16.24 6.07
N GLY A 91 -14.12 15.95 4.92
CA GLY A 91 -15.45 15.35 4.84
C GLY A 91 -15.92 15.21 3.40
N PHE A 92 -17.11 14.68 3.25
CA PHE A 92 -17.79 14.60 1.96
C PHE A 92 -19.31 14.67 2.18
N GLU A 93 -20.02 15.06 1.14
CA GLU A 93 -21.47 15.09 1.05
C GLU A 93 -21.86 14.41 -0.26
N GLN A 94 -22.90 13.58 -0.23
CA GLN A 94 -23.53 13.08 -1.44
C GLN A 94 -24.53 14.12 -1.93
N ASP A 95 -24.55 14.36 -3.23
CA ASP A 95 -25.54 15.25 -3.81
C ASP A 95 -26.94 14.63 -3.72
N ASP A 96 -27.93 15.48 -3.52
CA ASP A 96 -29.34 15.06 -3.40
C ASP A 96 -29.85 14.41 -4.71
N ALA A 97 -30.95 13.67 -4.60
CA ALA A 97 -31.52 12.73 -5.56
C ALA A 97 -31.78 13.24 -7.01
N GLY A 98 -31.31 14.40 -7.40
CA GLY A 98 -31.45 14.97 -8.73
C GLY A 98 -30.19 15.09 -9.57
N ALA A 99 -29.01 15.01 -8.95
CA ALA A 99 -27.70 15.04 -9.62
C ALA A 99 -26.76 14.05 -8.93
N PRO A 100 -26.53 12.86 -9.52
CA PRO A 100 -25.62 11.89 -8.91
C PRO A 100 -24.21 12.45 -8.84
N GLY A 101 -23.65 12.48 -7.63
CA GLY A 101 -22.30 12.98 -7.42
C GLY A 101 -21.92 13.04 -5.95
N VAL A 102 -20.68 13.39 -5.71
CA VAL A 102 -20.13 13.56 -4.37
C VAL A 102 -19.29 14.83 -4.32
N ARG A 103 -19.49 15.63 -3.29
CA ARG A 103 -18.70 16.81 -2.99
C ARG A 103 -17.74 16.50 -1.86
N VAL A 104 -16.45 16.66 -2.10
CA VAL A 104 -15.40 16.39 -1.12
C VAL A 104 -14.84 17.71 -0.60
N SER A 105 -14.91 17.92 0.69
CA SER A 105 -14.32 19.08 1.37
C SER A 105 -12.85 18.81 1.67
N VAL A 106 -11.97 19.71 1.26
CA VAL A 106 -10.52 19.60 1.47
C VAL A 106 -9.97 20.92 2.04
N SER A 107 -8.94 20.80 2.89
CA SER A 107 -8.16 21.96 3.37
C SER A 107 -6.73 21.88 2.84
N ASP A 108 -6.14 23.04 2.56
CA ASP A 108 -4.71 23.16 2.25
C ASP A 108 -3.86 23.34 3.52
N ARG A 109 -2.55 23.50 3.33
CA ARG A 109 -1.61 23.69 4.47
C ARG A 109 -1.77 25.04 5.17
N GLU A 110 -2.33 26.01 4.48
CA GLU A 110 -2.54 27.38 4.98
C GLU A 110 -3.91 27.54 5.65
N GLY A 111 -4.72 26.46 5.65
CA GLY A 111 -6.06 26.44 6.23
C GLY A 111 -7.15 26.90 5.27
N GLY A 112 -6.83 27.15 4.00
CA GLY A 112 -7.81 27.45 2.97
C GLY A 112 -8.73 26.24 2.72
N LEU A 113 -10.05 26.52 2.60
CA LEU A 113 -11.05 25.50 2.35
C LEU A 113 -11.38 25.46 0.85
N HIS A 114 -11.41 24.26 0.31
CA HIS A 114 -11.74 24.00 -1.08
C HIS A 114 -12.74 22.85 -1.18
N SER A 115 -13.46 22.76 -2.27
CA SER A 115 -14.30 21.61 -2.56
C SER A 115 -13.96 21.03 -3.92
N GLN A 116 -14.07 19.72 -4.04
CA GLN A 116 -13.95 18.97 -5.28
C GLN A 116 -15.26 18.22 -5.51
N HIS A 117 -15.69 18.16 -6.75
CA HIS A 117 -16.89 17.42 -7.16
C HIS A 117 -16.50 16.26 -8.07
N GLY A 118 -17.21 15.14 -7.95
CA GLY A 118 -16.99 13.96 -8.78
C GLY A 118 -18.20 13.03 -8.74
N ASP A 119 -18.24 12.10 -9.66
CA ASP A 119 -19.32 11.11 -9.75
C ASP A 119 -19.17 10.00 -8.70
N LEU A 120 -17.92 9.75 -8.26
CA LEU A 120 -17.59 8.70 -7.30
C LEU A 120 -16.42 9.13 -6.40
N LEU A 121 -16.54 8.84 -5.11
CA LEU A 121 -15.44 8.96 -4.14
C LEU A 121 -14.94 7.58 -3.74
N VAL A 122 -13.65 7.31 -3.98
CA VAL A 122 -12.95 6.14 -3.44
C VAL A 122 -12.11 6.58 -2.25
N ALA A 123 -12.58 6.29 -1.04
CA ALA A 123 -11.90 6.66 0.19
C ALA A 123 -10.74 5.70 0.48
N ALA A 124 -9.51 6.10 0.18
CA ALA A 124 -8.27 5.37 0.45
C ALA A 124 -7.39 6.10 1.47
N ASP A 125 -8.01 6.78 2.45
CA ASP A 125 -7.41 7.72 3.41
C ASP A 125 -6.89 7.05 4.71
N GLY A 126 -6.81 5.72 4.72
CA GLY A 126 -6.08 4.92 5.70
C GLY A 126 -6.77 4.76 7.05
N ILE A 127 -5.97 4.43 8.08
CA ILE A 127 -6.51 4.07 9.41
C ILE A 127 -7.24 5.23 10.12
N ARG A 128 -6.88 6.46 9.79
CA ARG A 128 -7.54 7.68 10.33
C ARG A 128 -8.51 8.30 9.33
N SER A 129 -9.19 7.45 8.57
CA SER A 129 -10.10 7.82 7.50
C SER A 129 -11.19 8.79 7.97
N ALA A 130 -11.26 9.96 7.35
CA ALA A 130 -12.32 10.92 7.53
C ALA A 130 -13.64 10.40 6.94
N ALA A 131 -13.57 9.73 5.80
CA ALA A 131 -14.73 9.14 5.17
C ALA A 131 -15.36 8.04 6.03
N ARG A 132 -14.53 7.14 6.62
CA ARG A 132 -15.03 6.12 7.54
C ARG A 132 -15.68 6.75 8.77
N THR A 133 -15.09 7.78 9.35
CA THR A 133 -15.66 8.48 10.52
C THR A 133 -17.02 9.10 10.20
N ALA A 134 -17.18 9.66 9.00
CA ALA A 134 -18.47 10.20 8.54
C ALA A 134 -19.53 9.10 8.33
N LEU A 135 -19.13 7.95 7.74
CA LEU A 135 -20.04 6.84 7.47
C LEU A 135 -20.40 6.03 8.74
N TYR A 136 -19.48 5.97 9.70
CA TYR A 136 -19.63 5.17 10.93
C TYR A 136 -19.27 6.01 12.16
N PRO A 137 -20.07 7.03 12.52
CA PRO A 137 -19.75 7.95 13.63
C PRO A 137 -19.65 7.25 14.99
N ASP A 138 -20.38 6.15 15.17
CA ASP A 138 -20.45 5.41 16.44
C ASP A 138 -19.41 4.28 16.56
N GLN A 139 -18.45 4.15 15.61
CA GLN A 139 -17.48 3.06 15.64
C GLN A 139 -16.51 3.08 16.84
N GLY A 140 -16.47 4.16 17.59
CA GLY A 140 -15.56 4.35 18.73
C GLY A 140 -14.12 4.69 18.30
N PRO A 141 -13.20 4.82 19.26
CA PRO A 141 -11.81 5.14 19.00
C PRO A 141 -11.08 3.99 18.32
N LEU A 142 -9.94 4.31 17.65
CA LEU A 142 -9.08 3.30 17.08
C LEU A 142 -8.58 2.33 18.15
N ALA A 143 -8.81 1.04 17.93
CA ALA A 143 -8.31 0.00 18.82
C ALA A 143 -6.81 -0.21 18.62
N THR A 144 -6.10 -0.48 19.71
CA THR A 144 -4.68 -0.89 19.71
C THR A 144 -4.53 -2.21 20.46
N ASN A 145 -3.65 -3.06 19.99
CA ASN A 145 -3.28 -4.29 20.68
C ASN A 145 -2.07 -4.09 21.63
N GLY A 146 -1.59 -2.85 21.79
CA GLY A 146 -0.44 -2.54 22.64
C GLY A 146 0.93 -2.87 22.04
N TRP A 147 1.01 -3.49 20.88
CA TRP A 147 2.28 -3.80 20.23
C TRP A 147 2.84 -2.57 19.51
N MET A 148 4.15 -2.37 19.68
CA MET A 148 4.91 -1.37 18.95
C MET A 148 5.88 -2.07 18.00
N MET A 149 5.91 -1.62 16.74
CA MET A 149 6.79 -2.20 15.73
C MET A 149 7.78 -1.14 15.24
N TYR A 150 9.06 -1.43 15.35
CA TYR A 150 10.12 -0.66 14.72
C TYR A 150 10.44 -1.24 13.35
N ARG A 151 10.55 -0.39 12.35
CA ARG A 151 10.83 -0.81 10.97
C ARG A 151 11.95 0.04 10.40
N GLY A 152 12.85 -0.59 9.67
CA GLY A 152 13.96 0.06 8.99
C GLY A 152 14.34 -0.67 7.72
N THR A 153 15.23 -0.06 6.94
CA THR A 153 15.86 -0.67 5.77
C THR A 153 17.36 -0.48 5.87
N THR A 154 18.11 -1.48 5.43
CA THR A 154 19.55 -1.42 5.31
C THR A 154 19.99 -2.03 3.98
N GLN A 155 21.16 -1.63 3.52
CA GLN A 155 21.80 -2.29 2.38
C GLN A 155 22.75 -3.36 2.93
N SER A 156 22.63 -4.56 2.41
CA SER A 156 23.50 -5.68 2.74
C SER A 156 23.73 -6.55 1.52
N ALA A 157 24.77 -7.39 1.56
CA ALA A 157 24.87 -8.49 0.61
C ALA A 157 23.66 -9.42 0.76
N PRO A 158 23.21 -10.07 -0.31
CA PRO A 158 22.16 -11.09 -0.22
C PRO A 158 22.51 -12.14 0.83
N PHE A 159 21.53 -12.49 1.66
CA PHE A 159 21.66 -13.56 2.64
C PHE A 159 20.78 -14.74 2.24
N LEU A 160 21.10 -15.95 2.68
CA LEU A 160 20.46 -17.19 2.24
C LEU A 160 20.38 -17.27 0.71
N SER A 161 19.20 -17.50 0.16
CA SER A 161 18.96 -17.52 -1.30
C SER A 161 18.94 -16.13 -1.95
N GLY A 162 18.94 -15.05 -1.18
CA GLY A 162 18.68 -13.69 -1.67
C GLY A 162 17.20 -13.40 -1.97
N THR A 163 16.35 -14.43 -1.90
CA THR A 163 14.90 -14.37 -2.18
C THR A 163 14.05 -14.86 -1.01
N SER A 164 14.66 -15.01 0.18
CA SER A 164 13.99 -15.47 1.39
C SER A 164 13.43 -14.32 2.21
N MET A 165 12.21 -14.48 2.69
CA MET A 165 11.68 -13.75 3.84
C MET A 165 11.97 -14.55 5.11
N VAL A 166 12.50 -13.90 6.11
CA VAL A 166 12.87 -14.56 7.37
C VAL A 166 12.16 -13.89 8.53
N ILE A 167 11.54 -14.69 9.39
CA ILE A 167 11.00 -14.27 10.68
C ILE A 167 11.78 -15.03 11.76
N ILE A 168 12.30 -14.29 12.72
CA ILE A 168 13.05 -14.84 13.85
C ILE A 168 12.32 -14.45 15.13
N GLY A 169 12.08 -15.41 15.98
CA GLY A 169 11.40 -15.19 17.24
C GLY A 169 11.54 -16.34 18.23
N ASP A 170 10.87 -16.24 19.34
CA ASP A 170 10.76 -17.30 20.34
C ASP A 170 9.62 -18.25 20.00
#